data_38121b8054071ef903a9ab54b61e7cd8
#
_entry.id   38121b8054071ef903a9ab54b61e7cd8
#
_cell.length_a   1.000
_cell.length_b   1.000
_cell.length_c   1.000
_cell.angle_alpha   90.00
_cell.angle_beta   90.00
_cell.angle_gamma   90.00
#
_symmetry.space_group_name_H-M   'P 1'
#
loop_
_entity.id
_entity.type
_entity.pdbx_description
1 polymer ?
#
loop_
_entity_poly.entity_id
_entity_poly.type
_entity_poly.pdbx_seq_one_letter_code
_entity_poly.pdbx_strand_id
1 'polypeptide(L)'
;MGEVKIVAAVAMRPPVQGDEGQSMNTGSMADAGLLDTLNGIPKVDIPANLHAAISAGRRMSSILREIVSLRRGAGKLTPNEYFYYRLWDPALTATEKRWFVGKLAQHPMHLACNDPGWYAVAANKLLFHALMVGSRLPVPPLLAVTQTGRRAGEARPLRGGPREITRFLRSPQIYPMFAKPIAGKYSLSVVSADRYDPSTDEVLLLGGERKTVENLAADLAGGTGYVIQRRLDGNARLAELFGPRLWSVRALILVGPSGPVIHRAVAKIATGNNPADNFWRQGNMLGAIELETGLISRVVRGTGVEMRLNEAHPDTRQPIVGTLIPQWKALTRLAVSAAEILPGIRTQSWDVALTADGPVLLEVNYGGDLNLAQLAHSAGVLDERYTEHLARCSYRSRALQEAEREPSRKSRPVISTFPSSVN
;
A
#
# COMPACT_ATOMS: atom_id res chain seq x y z
N MET A 1 53.24 -3.07 -2.99
CA MET A 1 52.06 -2.30 -3.43
C MET A 1 50.86 -3.02 -2.96
N GLY A 2 50.25 -2.49 -1.90
CA GLY A 2 49.30 -3.20 -1.07
C GLY A 2 47.86 -3.00 -1.53
N GLU A 3 47.15 -4.11 -1.57
CA GLU A 3 45.68 -4.15 -1.70
C GLU A 3 45.02 -3.68 -0.40
N VAL A 4 44.18 -2.66 -0.52
CA VAL A 4 43.31 -2.23 0.62
C VAL A 4 42.00 -2.99 0.54
N LYS A 5 41.83 -3.99 1.40
CA LYS A 5 40.55 -4.64 1.66
C LYS A 5 39.76 -3.77 2.62
N ILE A 6 38.70 -3.14 2.15
CA ILE A 6 37.69 -2.51 3.00
C ILE A 6 36.62 -3.55 3.31
N VAL A 7 36.68 -4.13 4.53
CA VAL A 7 35.63 -4.95 5.10
C VAL A 7 34.76 -4.05 5.96
N ALA A 8 33.58 -3.68 5.49
CA ALA A 8 32.58 -3.02 6.30
C ALA A 8 31.77 -4.06 7.06
N ALA A 9 32.17 -4.34 8.29
CA ALA A 9 31.38 -5.09 9.25
C ALA A 9 30.34 -4.16 9.89
N VAL A 10 29.08 -4.30 9.50
CA VAL A 10 27.97 -3.70 10.25
C VAL A 10 27.65 -4.65 11.40
N ALA A 11 28.17 -4.34 12.59
CA ALA A 11 27.85 -5.03 13.81
C ALA A 11 26.39 -4.72 14.21
N MET A 12 25.54 -5.72 14.15
CA MET A 12 24.24 -5.70 14.84
C MET A 12 24.47 -5.76 16.34
N ARG A 13 24.10 -4.72 17.07
CA ARG A 13 24.03 -4.77 18.54
C ARG A 13 22.84 -5.63 18.95
N PRO A 14 22.99 -6.52 19.97
CA PRO A 14 21.86 -7.23 20.55
C PRO A 14 20.92 -6.27 21.29
N PRO A 15 19.63 -6.61 21.43
CA PRO A 15 18.68 -5.76 22.14
C PRO A 15 19.04 -5.72 23.63
N VAL A 16 19.02 -4.50 24.16
CA VAL A 16 19.17 -4.22 25.59
C VAL A 16 17.91 -4.77 26.29
N GLN A 17 18.09 -5.69 27.22
CA GLN A 17 17.07 -6.06 28.20
C GLN A 17 16.87 -4.87 29.13
N GLY A 18 15.69 -4.29 29.12
CA GLY A 18 15.27 -3.21 29.97
C GLY A 18 13.84 -3.42 30.47
N ASP A 19 13.78 -3.71 31.73
CA ASP A 19 12.74 -3.51 32.74
C ASP A 19 11.27 -3.80 32.38
N GLU A 20 10.77 -4.84 33.02
CA GLU A 20 9.37 -5.17 33.17
C GLU A 20 8.69 -4.12 34.06
N GLY A 21 7.63 -3.48 33.55
CA GLY A 21 6.72 -2.75 34.39
C GLY A 21 6.15 -1.46 33.83
N GLN A 22 5.53 -1.47 32.63
CA GLN A 22 4.49 -0.49 32.32
C GLN A 22 3.38 -1.16 31.48
N SER A 23 2.17 -1.11 32.01
CA SER A 23 0.94 -1.59 31.44
C SER A 23 0.83 -1.12 29.99
N MET A 24 0.96 -2.05 29.03
CA MET A 24 0.60 -1.82 27.64
C MET A 24 -0.91 -1.59 27.62
N ASN A 25 -1.25 -0.34 27.38
CA ASN A 25 -2.60 0.13 27.17
C ASN A 25 -3.23 -0.65 26.01
N THR A 26 -4.46 -1.10 26.20
CA THR A 26 -5.31 -1.91 25.32
C THR A 26 -5.66 -1.26 23.95
N GLY A 27 -4.73 -0.51 23.40
CA GLY A 27 -4.67 -0.10 22.01
C GLY A 27 -4.36 -1.31 21.14
N SER A 28 -5.39 -2.08 21.05
CA SER A 28 -5.62 -3.09 20.05
C SER A 28 -4.79 -4.37 20.06
N MET A 29 -5.38 -5.40 20.62
CA MET A 29 -5.08 -6.79 20.23
C MET A 29 -5.17 -6.98 18.69
N ALA A 30 -5.95 -6.15 17.98
CA ALA A 30 -6.01 -6.08 16.54
C ALA A 30 -4.68 -5.60 15.90
N ASP A 31 -3.97 -4.63 16.53
CA ASP A 31 -2.67 -4.16 16.03
C ASP A 31 -1.52 -5.15 16.36
N ALA A 32 -1.59 -5.89 17.45
CA ALA A 32 -0.60 -6.92 17.78
C ALA A 32 -0.65 -8.10 16.78
N GLY A 33 -1.84 -8.56 16.41
CA GLY A 33 -2.03 -9.57 15.36
C GLY A 33 -1.57 -9.08 13.98
N LEU A 34 -1.69 -7.78 13.72
CA LEU A 34 -1.22 -7.15 12.50
C LEU A 34 0.33 -7.09 12.46
N LEU A 35 1.00 -6.79 13.57
CA LEU A 35 2.48 -6.74 13.65
C LEU A 35 3.13 -8.06 13.26
N ASP A 36 2.55 -9.19 13.60
CA ASP A 36 3.07 -10.52 13.22
C ASP A 36 2.93 -10.79 11.71
N THR A 37 2.02 -10.10 11.04
CA THR A 37 1.82 -10.17 9.59
C THR A 37 2.76 -9.26 8.79
N LEU A 38 3.42 -8.31 9.43
CA LEU A 38 4.14 -7.20 8.77
C LEU A 38 5.51 -7.57 8.22
N ASN A 39 6.08 -8.68 8.65
CA ASN A 39 7.33 -9.20 8.10
C ASN A 39 7.14 -10.07 6.85
N GLY A 40 5.90 -10.20 6.36
CA GLY A 40 5.58 -11.03 5.20
C GLY A 40 4.15 -10.82 4.70
N ILE A 41 3.64 -11.83 4.00
CA ILE A 41 2.23 -12.00 3.69
C ILE A 41 1.54 -12.63 4.91
N PRO A 42 0.30 -12.25 5.26
CA PRO A 42 -0.46 -12.92 6.30
C PRO A 42 -0.44 -14.44 6.14
N LYS A 43 -0.29 -15.15 7.24
CA LYS A 43 -0.37 -16.61 7.22
C LYS A 43 -1.81 -17.02 6.88
N VAL A 44 -1.94 -17.93 5.93
CA VAL A 44 -3.22 -18.58 5.63
C VAL A 44 -3.27 -19.94 6.31
N ASP A 45 -4.46 -20.43 6.60
CA ASP A 45 -4.67 -21.78 7.09
C ASP A 45 -4.33 -22.77 5.95
N ILE A 46 -3.10 -23.29 5.96
CA ILE A 46 -2.60 -24.22 4.92
C ILE A 46 -3.44 -25.50 4.87
N PRO A 47 -3.78 -26.18 5.99
CA PRO A 47 -4.67 -27.34 5.99
C PRO A 47 -6.02 -27.06 5.33
N ALA A 48 -6.70 -25.97 5.71
CA ALA A 48 -8.00 -25.63 5.13
C ALA A 48 -7.90 -25.31 3.62
N ASN A 49 -6.85 -24.59 3.20
CA ASN A 49 -6.60 -24.28 1.79
C ASN A 49 -6.29 -25.56 0.97
N LEU A 50 -5.51 -26.47 1.54
CA LEU A 50 -5.17 -27.73 0.92
C LEU A 50 -6.43 -28.61 0.76
N HIS A 51 -7.25 -28.71 1.80
CA HIS A 51 -8.53 -29.40 1.74
C HIS A 51 -9.42 -28.81 0.65
N ALA A 52 -9.54 -27.49 0.56
CA ALA A 52 -10.31 -26.82 -0.48
C ALA A 52 -9.79 -27.12 -1.88
N ALA A 53 -8.46 -27.13 -2.07
CA ALA A 53 -7.85 -27.48 -3.36
C ALA A 53 -8.14 -28.93 -3.77
N ILE A 54 -8.06 -29.89 -2.83
CA ILE A 54 -8.39 -31.30 -3.09
C ILE A 54 -9.88 -31.46 -3.41
N SER A 55 -10.74 -30.79 -2.65
CA SER A 55 -12.19 -30.80 -2.92
C SER A 55 -12.56 -30.18 -4.28
N ALA A 56 -11.73 -29.28 -4.79
CA ALA A 56 -11.82 -28.74 -6.15
C ALA A 56 -11.20 -29.67 -7.23
N GLY A 57 -10.88 -30.92 -6.88
CA GLY A 57 -10.37 -31.93 -7.81
C GLY A 57 -8.85 -31.90 -8.05
N ARG A 58 -8.08 -31.12 -7.27
CA ARG A 58 -6.61 -31.08 -7.41
C ARG A 58 -5.97 -32.27 -6.72
N ARG A 59 -4.97 -32.88 -7.38
CA ARG A 59 -4.18 -33.96 -6.76
C ARG A 59 -3.07 -33.38 -5.90
N MET A 60 -2.84 -33.94 -4.70
CA MET A 60 -1.78 -33.54 -3.78
C MET A 60 -0.41 -33.49 -4.48
N SER A 61 -0.06 -34.52 -5.26
CA SER A 61 1.23 -34.57 -5.98
C SER A 61 1.39 -33.46 -7.01
N SER A 62 0.28 -32.97 -7.61
CA SER A 62 0.28 -31.83 -8.53
C SER A 62 0.52 -30.54 -7.78
N ILE A 63 -0.16 -30.33 -6.65
CA ILE A 63 0.01 -29.16 -5.80
C ILE A 63 1.46 -29.07 -5.32
N LEU A 64 2.04 -30.14 -4.81
CA LEU A 64 3.43 -30.15 -4.35
C LEU A 64 4.42 -29.83 -5.49
N ARG A 65 4.22 -30.40 -6.69
CA ARG A 65 5.06 -30.08 -7.86
C ARG A 65 4.96 -28.61 -8.26
N GLU A 66 3.76 -28.04 -8.27
CA GLU A 66 3.55 -26.62 -8.56
C GLU A 66 4.26 -25.73 -7.52
N ILE A 67 4.11 -26.02 -6.23
CA ILE A 67 4.76 -25.26 -5.16
C ILE A 67 6.29 -25.29 -5.33
N VAL A 68 6.88 -26.47 -5.57
CA VAL A 68 8.32 -26.61 -5.78
C VAL A 68 8.77 -25.86 -7.05
N SER A 69 8.02 -25.95 -8.14
CA SER A 69 8.31 -25.25 -9.38
C SER A 69 8.27 -23.74 -9.21
N LEU A 70 7.21 -23.20 -8.59
CA LEU A 70 7.04 -21.78 -8.36
C LEU A 70 8.05 -21.22 -7.33
N ARG A 71 8.47 -22.04 -6.36
CA ARG A 71 9.53 -21.68 -5.41
C ARG A 71 10.89 -21.51 -6.08
N ARG A 72 11.18 -22.31 -7.10
CA ARG A 72 12.41 -22.23 -7.90
C ARG A 72 12.34 -21.20 -9.01
N GLY A 73 11.12 -20.81 -9.41
CA GLY A 73 10.87 -19.82 -10.46
C GLY A 73 11.31 -18.40 -10.10
N ALA A 74 11.14 -17.48 -11.04
CA ALA A 74 11.51 -16.05 -10.88
C ALA A 74 10.82 -15.39 -9.68
N GLY A 75 9.55 -15.73 -9.43
CA GLY A 75 8.73 -15.18 -8.35
C GLY A 75 9.07 -15.71 -6.95
N LYS A 76 9.81 -16.82 -6.82
CA LYS A 76 10.24 -17.44 -5.54
C LYS A 76 9.09 -17.58 -4.52
N LEU A 77 7.93 -18.00 -4.96
CA LEU A 77 6.74 -18.15 -4.14
C LEU A 77 6.92 -19.17 -3.03
N THR A 78 6.51 -18.84 -1.81
CA THR A 78 6.44 -19.76 -0.68
C THR A 78 5.16 -20.59 -0.74
N PRO A 79 5.06 -21.72 0.01
CA PRO A 79 3.81 -22.48 0.13
C PRO A 79 2.66 -21.61 0.66
N ASN A 80 2.94 -20.70 1.61
CA ASN A 80 1.94 -19.76 2.13
C ASN A 80 1.40 -18.85 1.01
N GLU A 81 2.27 -18.30 0.16
CA GLU A 81 1.89 -17.44 -0.97
C GLU A 81 1.14 -18.20 -2.06
N TYR A 82 1.48 -19.46 -2.31
CA TYR A 82 0.74 -20.33 -3.21
C TYR A 82 -0.75 -20.42 -2.81
N PHE A 83 -1.00 -20.68 -1.53
CA PHE A 83 -2.37 -20.74 -1.01
C PHE A 83 -3.00 -19.36 -0.84
N TYR A 84 -2.25 -18.37 -0.44
CA TYR A 84 -2.69 -16.98 -0.28
C TYR A 84 -3.33 -16.41 -1.56
N TYR A 85 -2.70 -16.64 -2.71
CA TYR A 85 -3.21 -16.22 -4.03
C TYR A 85 -4.16 -17.24 -4.66
N ARG A 86 -4.45 -18.36 -4.01
CA ARG A 86 -5.24 -19.47 -4.57
C ARG A 86 -4.68 -20.00 -5.89
N LEU A 87 -3.35 -20.14 -6.01
CA LEU A 87 -2.71 -20.62 -7.25
C LEU A 87 -3.07 -22.08 -7.59
N TRP A 88 -3.74 -22.79 -6.69
CA TRP A 88 -4.33 -24.08 -6.95
C TRP A 88 -5.59 -24.00 -7.84
N ASP A 89 -6.16 -22.80 -8.05
CA ASP A 89 -7.33 -22.60 -8.91
C ASP A 89 -7.03 -23.08 -10.34
N PRO A 90 -7.89 -23.96 -10.91
CA PRO A 90 -7.69 -24.50 -12.25
C PRO A 90 -7.91 -23.43 -13.35
N ALA A 91 -8.55 -22.32 -13.05
CA ALA A 91 -8.71 -21.21 -13.99
C ALA A 91 -7.37 -20.56 -14.39
N LEU A 92 -6.34 -20.66 -13.54
CA LEU A 92 -5.01 -20.14 -13.83
C LEU A 92 -4.14 -21.17 -14.57
N THR A 93 -3.62 -20.77 -15.70
CA THR A 93 -2.66 -21.56 -16.47
C THR A 93 -1.30 -21.64 -15.76
N ALA A 94 -0.46 -22.61 -16.11
CA ALA A 94 0.88 -22.74 -15.57
C ALA A 94 1.75 -21.50 -15.85
N THR A 95 1.55 -20.83 -16.98
CA THR A 95 2.25 -19.61 -17.37
C THR A 95 1.82 -18.43 -16.50
N GLU A 96 0.53 -18.21 -16.31
CA GLU A 96 0.01 -17.13 -15.46
C GLU A 96 0.47 -17.28 -14.01
N LYS A 97 0.51 -18.51 -13.48
CA LYS A 97 1.05 -18.78 -12.13
C LYS A 97 2.51 -18.39 -11.97
N ARG A 98 3.35 -18.51 -13.02
CA ARG A 98 4.75 -18.09 -13.01
C ARG A 98 4.94 -16.58 -12.95
N TRP A 99 3.94 -15.79 -13.31
CA TRP A 99 3.99 -14.33 -13.24
C TRP A 99 3.80 -13.78 -11.83
N PHE A 100 3.37 -14.62 -10.88
CA PHE A 100 3.23 -14.18 -9.49
C PHE A 100 4.60 -14.05 -8.82
N VAL A 101 4.73 -13.00 -7.99
CA VAL A 101 5.95 -12.64 -7.27
C VAL A 101 5.71 -12.76 -5.78
N GLY A 102 6.52 -13.59 -5.11
CA GLY A 102 6.54 -13.68 -3.66
C GLY A 102 7.48 -12.68 -3.01
N LYS A 103 7.36 -12.48 -1.71
CA LYS A 103 8.19 -11.53 -0.92
C LYS A 103 9.69 -11.79 -1.05
N LEU A 104 10.08 -13.05 -1.21
CA LEU A 104 11.49 -13.40 -1.37
C LEU A 104 12.10 -12.91 -2.68
N ALA A 105 11.30 -12.72 -3.73
CA ALA A 105 11.76 -12.15 -4.98
C ALA A 105 11.60 -10.62 -5.02
N GLN A 106 10.60 -10.08 -4.33
CA GLN A 106 10.34 -8.64 -4.33
C GLN A 106 11.55 -7.83 -3.86
N HIS A 107 12.18 -8.22 -2.75
CA HIS A 107 13.28 -7.45 -2.19
C HIS A 107 14.48 -7.29 -3.16
N PRO A 108 15.07 -8.34 -3.73
CA PRO A 108 16.14 -8.18 -4.71
C PRO A 108 15.70 -7.46 -6.00
N MET A 109 14.44 -7.62 -6.44
CA MET A 109 13.90 -6.86 -7.58
C MET A 109 13.87 -5.36 -7.29
N HIS A 110 13.40 -4.97 -6.09
CA HIS A 110 13.35 -3.57 -5.69
C HIS A 110 14.75 -2.96 -5.55
N LEU A 111 15.72 -3.70 -4.99
CA LEU A 111 17.11 -3.22 -4.90
C LEU A 111 17.76 -3.03 -6.27
N ALA A 112 17.41 -3.85 -7.26
CA ALA A 112 17.91 -3.69 -8.62
C ALA A 112 17.27 -2.49 -9.34
N CYS A 113 15.99 -2.20 -9.05
CA CYS A 113 15.25 -1.13 -9.72
C CYS A 113 15.42 0.23 -9.06
N ASN A 114 15.70 0.28 -7.76
CA ASN A 114 15.60 1.50 -6.97
C ASN A 114 16.92 1.83 -6.27
N ASP A 115 17.31 3.10 -6.31
CA ASP A 115 18.42 3.63 -5.54
C ASP A 115 17.98 3.85 -4.08
N PRO A 116 18.60 3.15 -3.09
CA PRO A 116 18.29 3.32 -1.68
C PRO A 116 18.44 4.74 -1.14
N GLY A 117 19.27 5.58 -1.77
CA GLY A 117 19.43 6.99 -1.41
C GLY A 117 18.12 7.78 -1.48
N TRP A 118 17.16 7.34 -2.30
CA TRP A 118 15.86 7.97 -2.46
C TRP A 118 14.80 7.45 -1.48
N TYR A 119 15.06 6.36 -0.75
CA TYR A 119 14.07 5.76 0.16
C TYR A 119 13.66 6.67 1.31
N ALA A 120 14.49 7.64 1.68
CA ALA A 120 14.18 8.62 2.72
C ALA A 120 12.85 9.37 2.45
N VAL A 121 12.56 9.69 1.19
CA VAL A 121 11.31 10.37 0.80
C VAL A 121 10.10 9.49 1.06
N ALA A 122 10.18 8.19 0.74
CA ALA A 122 9.09 7.25 0.97
C ALA A 122 8.95 6.86 2.47
N ALA A 123 10.07 6.85 3.21
CA ALA A 123 10.09 6.46 4.62
C ALA A 123 9.67 7.59 5.57
N ASN A 124 9.78 8.86 5.15
CA ASN A 124 9.55 10.03 5.99
C ASN A 124 8.47 10.94 5.40
N LYS A 125 7.31 10.99 6.06
CA LYS A 125 6.13 11.72 5.58
C LYS A 125 6.32 13.25 5.53
N LEU A 126 7.28 13.80 6.31
CA LEU A 126 7.61 15.23 6.21
C LEU A 126 8.45 15.53 4.97
N LEU A 127 9.43 14.68 4.66
CA LEU A 127 10.21 14.82 3.43
C LEU A 127 9.33 14.65 2.20
N PHE A 128 8.45 13.64 2.22
CA PHE A 128 7.44 13.46 1.17
C PHE A 128 6.59 14.71 0.97
N HIS A 129 5.98 15.21 2.05
CA HIS A 129 5.11 16.39 1.99
C HIS A 129 5.87 17.62 1.48
N ALA A 130 7.06 17.89 2.00
CA ALA A 130 7.87 19.03 1.60
C ALA A 130 8.24 18.97 0.10
N LEU A 131 8.60 17.78 -0.39
CA LEU A 131 8.94 17.58 -1.79
C LEU A 131 7.73 17.77 -2.71
N MET A 132 6.57 17.20 -2.36
CA MET A 132 5.35 17.33 -3.16
C MET A 132 4.86 18.77 -3.19
N VAL A 133 4.83 19.48 -2.06
CA VAL A 133 4.46 20.91 -2.00
C VAL A 133 5.44 21.76 -2.82
N GLY A 134 6.74 21.51 -2.68
CA GLY A 134 7.77 22.19 -3.48
C GLY A 134 7.62 21.96 -4.98
N SER A 135 7.07 20.81 -5.37
CA SER A 135 6.74 20.46 -6.75
C SER A 135 5.34 20.89 -7.18
N ARG A 136 4.60 21.59 -6.35
CA ARG A 136 3.21 22.07 -6.57
C ARG A 136 2.22 20.94 -6.83
N LEU A 137 2.45 19.78 -6.21
CA LEU A 137 1.52 18.64 -6.29
C LEU A 137 0.61 18.59 -5.06
N PRO A 138 -0.67 18.21 -5.24
CA PRO A 138 -1.65 18.19 -4.17
C PRO A 138 -1.34 17.09 -3.15
N VAL A 139 -1.24 17.49 -1.89
CA VAL A 139 -1.09 16.64 -0.70
C VAL A 139 -2.01 17.15 0.41
N PRO A 140 -2.38 16.32 1.40
CA PRO A 140 -3.21 16.78 2.51
C PRO A 140 -2.54 17.93 3.25
N PRO A 141 -3.25 19.05 3.53
CA PRO A 141 -2.69 20.17 4.28
C PRO A 141 -2.22 19.74 5.67
N LEU A 142 -0.99 20.10 6.03
CA LEU A 142 -0.47 19.86 7.38
C LEU A 142 -0.97 20.95 8.34
N LEU A 143 -1.52 20.53 9.48
CA LEU A 143 -1.92 21.39 10.59
C LEU A 143 -0.79 21.57 11.59
N ALA A 144 -0.17 20.45 11.97
CA ALA A 144 0.90 20.45 12.96
C ALA A 144 1.83 19.23 12.79
N VAL A 145 2.99 19.32 13.46
CA VAL A 145 3.98 18.25 13.55
C VAL A 145 4.46 18.14 14.98
N THR A 146 4.49 16.93 15.53
CA THR A 146 5.01 16.68 16.89
C THR A 146 6.48 16.26 16.84
N GLN A 147 7.21 16.48 17.93
CA GLN A 147 8.61 16.03 18.15
C GLN A 147 9.65 16.45 17.09
N THR A 148 9.42 17.48 16.30
CA THR A 148 10.43 17.97 15.36
C THR A 148 11.02 19.30 15.82
N GLY A 149 12.34 19.41 15.82
CA GLY A 149 13.05 20.69 16.00
C GLY A 149 12.95 21.61 14.77
N ARG A 150 12.32 21.17 13.67
CA ARG A 150 12.31 21.85 12.36
C ARG A 150 10.91 22.30 11.99
N ARG A 151 10.85 23.38 11.22
CA ARG A 151 9.61 23.80 10.56
C ARG A 151 9.29 22.84 9.39
N ALA A 152 8.03 22.50 9.25
CA ALA A 152 7.52 21.73 8.12
C ALA A 152 6.55 22.62 7.32
N GLY A 153 7.09 23.49 6.48
CA GLY A 153 6.28 24.47 5.75
C GLY A 153 5.47 25.37 6.69
N GLU A 154 4.16 25.45 6.46
CA GLU A 154 3.20 26.21 7.27
C GLU A 154 2.70 25.45 8.52
N ALA A 155 3.03 24.16 8.64
CA ALA A 155 2.59 23.33 9.76
C ALA A 155 3.13 23.86 11.10
N ARG A 156 2.28 23.90 12.11
CA ARG A 156 2.66 24.32 13.48
C ARG A 156 3.60 23.28 14.12
N PRO A 157 4.83 23.65 14.52
CA PRO A 157 5.70 22.74 15.26
C PRO A 157 5.26 22.66 16.72
N LEU A 158 4.86 21.50 17.21
CA LEU A 158 4.49 21.23 18.60
C LEU A 158 5.71 20.67 19.35
N ARG A 159 6.55 21.57 19.89
CA ARG A 159 7.85 21.22 20.51
C ARG A 159 7.77 21.01 22.02
N GLY A 160 6.72 21.50 22.64
CA GLY A 160 6.55 21.48 24.11
C GLY A 160 6.02 20.14 24.64
N GLY A 161 6.09 19.07 23.88
CA GLY A 161 5.65 17.74 24.28
C GLY A 161 4.14 17.65 24.55
N PRO A 162 3.70 16.71 25.43
CA PRO A 162 2.29 16.45 25.66
C PRO A 162 1.47 17.69 26.03
N ARG A 163 2.01 18.60 26.83
CA ARG A 163 1.29 19.83 27.26
C ARG A 163 0.95 20.75 26.08
N GLU A 164 1.83 20.91 25.13
CA GLU A 164 1.56 21.72 23.93
C GLU A 164 0.60 21.01 22.99
N ILE A 165 0.73 19.70 22.85
CA ILE A 165 -0.19 18.88 22.05
C ILE A 165 -1.60 18.94 22.67
N THR A 166 -1.75 18.81 23.98
CA THR A 166 -3.02 18.97 24.70
C THR A 166 -3.69 20.32 24.37
N ARG A 167 -2.90 21.43 24.45
CA ARG A 167 -3.44 22.76 24.09
C ARG A 167 -3.85 22.84 22.61
N PHE A 168 -3.10 22.21 21.73
CA PHE A 168 -3.43 22.15 20.30
C PHE A 168 -4.72 21.36 20.06
N LEU A 169 -4.88 20.20 20.71
CA LEU A 169 -6.06 19.33 20.56
C LEU A 169 -7.36 19.94 21.08
N ARG A 170 -7.29 20.88 22.04
CA ARG A 170 -8.47 21.63 22.52
C ARG A 170 -8.96 22.72 21.58
N SER A 171 -8.33 22.87 20.40
CA SER A 171 -8.73 23.85 19.38
C SER A 171 -9.77 23.24 18.43
N PRO A 172 -11.04 23.70 18.42
CA PRO A 172 -12.07 23.09 17.56
C PRO A 172 -11.77 23.22 16.06
N GLN A 173 -11.01 24.23 15.66
CA GLN A 173 -10.71 24.54 14.25
C GLN A 173 -9.82 23.49 13.56
N ILE A 174 -9.14 22.65 14.32
CA ILE A 174 -8.27 21.60 13.74
C ILE A 174 -9.07 20.38 13.25
N TYR A 175 -10.30 20.24 13.68
CA TYR A 175 -11.15 19.10 13.36
C TYR A 175 -11.98 19.32 12.08
N PRO A 176 -12.30 18.26 11.33
CA PRO A 176 -11.81 16.90 11.52
C PRO A 176 -10.33 16.78 11.15
N MET A 177 -9.58 15.97 11.90
CA MET A 177 -8.14 15.78 11.66
C MET A 177 -7.76 14.31 11.46
N PHE A 178 -6.61 14.12 10.84
CA PHE A 178 -5.97 12.82 10.67
C PHE A 178 -4.51 12.91 11.09
N ALA A 179 -4.07 12.07 12.02
CA ALA A 179 -2.69 12.02 12.47
C ALA A 179 -2.06 10.67 12.12
N LYS A 180 -0.81 10.71 11.64
CA LYS A 180 -0.04 9.51 11.31
C LYS A 180 1.43 9.68 11.73
N PRO A 181 2.14 8.60 12.15
CA PRO A 181 3.56 8.67 12.49
C PRO A 181 4.39 9.22 11.33
N ILE A 182 5.39 10.06 11.61
CA ILE A 182 6.30 10.61 10.60
C ILE A 182 7.03 9.48 9.87
N ALA A 183 7.59 8.52 10.63
CA ALA A 183 8.17 7.30 10.11
C ALA A 183 7.32 6.12 10.59
N GLY A 184 6.60 5.49 9.68
CA GLY A 184 5.71 4.36 9.99
C GLY A 184 5.24 3.69 8.71
N LYS A 185 4.90 2.41 8.83
CA LYS A 185 4.40 1.57 7.74
C LYS A 185 3.03 1.02 8.11
N TYR A 186 2.27 0.59 7.10
CA TYR A 186 1.04 -0.20 7.24
C TYR A 186 -0.12 0.51 7.96
N SER A 187 -0.16 1.83 8.01
CA SER A 187 -1.21 2.60 8.69
C SER A 187 -1.39 2.20 10.17
N LEU A 188 -0.31 1.78 10.83
CA LEU A 188 -0.31 1.55 12.28
C LEU A 188 -0.29 2.86 13.02
N SER A 189 -0.97 2.89 14.17
CA SER A 189 -1.02 4.05 15.08
C SER A 189 -1.54 5.33 14.40
N VAL A 190 -2.41 5.20 13.39
CA VAL A 190 -3.11 6.35 12.81
C VAL A 190 -4.28 6.73 13.70
N VAL A 191 -4.54 8.03 13.80
CA VAL A 191 -5.68 8.60 14.51
C VAL A 191 -6.52 9.40 13.54
N SER A 192 -7.81 9.09 13.46
CA SER A 192 -8.80 9.89 12.74
C SER A 192 -9.79 10.45 13.76
N ALA A 193 -9.85 11.76 13.90
CA ALA A 193 -10.66 12.41 14.92
C ALA A 193 -11.68 13.37 14.30
N ASP A 194 -12.91 13.27 14.76
CA ASP A 194 -14.06 14.01 14.23
C ASP A 194 -14.18 15.38 14.87
N ARG A 195 -14.13 15.44 16.21
CA ARG A 195 -14.32 16.68 16.97
C ARG A 195 -13.77 16.58 18.40
N TYR A 196 -13.52 17.73 18.99
CA TYR A 196 -13.30 17.90 20.41
C TYR A 196 -14.60 18.23 21.12
N ASP A 197 -14.82 17.64 22.30
CA ASP A 197 -15.95 17.90 23.19
C ASP A 197 -15.45 18.64 24.44
N PRO A 198 -15.68 19.95 24.54
CA PRO A 198 -15.19 20.73 25.68
C PRO A 198 -15.89 20.42 27.00
N SER A 199 -17.08 19.78 26.97
CA SER A 199 -17.83 19.44 28.19
C SER A 199 -17.24 18.26 28.95
N THR A 200 -16.59 17.33 28.23
CA THR A 200 -15.94 16.14 28.81
C THR A 200 -14.41 16.16 28.69
N ASP A 201 -13.86 17.16 27.99
CA ASP A 201 -12.44 17.26 27.62
C ASP A 201 -11.94 16.02 26.87
N GLU A 202 -12.78 15.53 25.95
CA GLU A 202 -12.51 14.35 25.13
C GLU A 202 -12.51 14.67 23.64
N VAL A 203 -11.82 13.83 22.89
CA VAL A 203 -11.83 13.81 21.44
C VAL A 203 -12.65 12.61 20.97
N LEU A 204 -13.65 12.87 20.13
CA LEU A 204 -14.41 11.83 19.45
C LEU A 204 -13.60 11.37 18.23
N LEU A 205 -13.23 10.08 18.22
CA LEU A 205 -12.54 9.44 17.12
C LEU A 205 -13.53 8.93 16.07
N LEU A 206 -13.04 8.73 14.88
CA LEU A 206 -13.81 8.07 13.82
C LEU A 206 -14.21 6.66 14.26
N GLY A 207 -15.49 6.34 14.19
CA GLY A 207 -16.03 5.08 14.71
C GLY A 207 -16.70 5.21 16.07
N GLY A 208 -16.68 6.40 16.71
CA GLY A 208 -17.44 6.70 17.93
C GLY A 208 -16.66 6.48 19.24
N GLU A 209 -15.43 5.98 19.16
CA GLU A 209 -14.56 5.89 20.34
C GLU A 209 -14.26 7.29 20.88
N ARG A 210 -14.24 7.45 22.22
CA ARG A 210 -13.83 8.68 22.90
C ARG A 210 -12.50 8.49 23.59
N LYS A 211 -11.68 9.51 23.55
CA LYS A 211 -10.38 9.51 24.20
C LYS A 211 -10.13 10.87 24.87
N THR A 212 -9.66 10.85 26.12
CA THR A 212 -9.29 12.12 26.78
C THR A 212 -8.19 12.82 25.99
N VAL A 213 -8.22 14.14 26.02
CA VAL A 213 -7.21 14.96 25.32
C VAL A 213 -5.81 14.63 25.81
N GLU A 214 -5.62 14.39 27.11
CA GLU A 214 -4.34 14.03 27.71
C GLU A 214 -3.80 12.70 27.17
N ASN A 215 -4.63 11.67 27.11
CA ASN A 215 -4.24 10.35 26.59
C ASN A 215 -3.89 10.43 25.11
N LEU A 216 -4.69 11.16 24.32
CA LEU A 216 -4.39 11.36 22.91
C LEU A 216 -3.10 12.16 22.72
N ALA A 217 -2.87 13.18 23.54
CA ALA A 217 -1.64 13.97 23.50
C ALA A 217 -0.41 13.13 23.85
N ALA A 218 -0.52 12.22 24.82
CA ALA A 218 0.55 11.30 25.18
C ALA A 218 0.88 10.35 24.01
N ASP A 219 -0.13 9.79 23.34
CA ASP A 219 0.08 8.95 22.17
C ASP A 219 0.79 9.71 21.04
N LEU A 220 0.32 10.92 20.72
CA LEU A 220 0.89 11.74 19.65
C LEU A 220 2.29 12.30 19.99
N ALA A 221 2.67 12.29 21.26
CA ALA A 221 4.01 12.64 21.71
C ALA A 221 5.00 11.47 21.59
N GLY A 222 4.52 10.26 21.35
CA GLY A 222 5.33 9.04 21.32
C GLY A 222 6.09 8.82 19.99
N GLY A 223 6.97 7.82 20.00
CA GLY A 223 7.65 7.29 18.83
C GLY A 223 8.49 8.31 18.05
N THR A 224 8.36 8.30 16.73
CA THR A 224 9.08 9.21 15.81
C THR A 224 8.41 10.57 15.64
N GLY A 225 7.34 10.85 16.39
CA GLY A 225 6.46 11.99 16.20
C GLY A 225 5.41 11.76 15.10
N TYR A 226 4.49 12.70 15.00
CA TYR A 226 3.32 12.62 14.12
C TYR A 226 3.24 13.83 13.19
N VAL A 227 2.78 13.60 11.99
CA VAL A 227 2.16 14.62 11.15
C VAL A 227 0.67 14.63 11.43
N ILE A 228 0.13 15.81 11.73
CA ILE A 228 -1.31 16.05 11.93
C ILE A 228 -1.79 16.83 10.71
N GLN A 229 -2.78 16.29 10.01
CA GLN A 229 -3.29 16.79 8.74
C GLN A 229 -4.77 17.12 8.86
N ARG A 230 -5.28 18.00 7.98
CA ARG A 230 -6.71 18.09 7.75
C ARG A 230 -7.20 16.73 7.25
N ARG A 231 -8.26 16.18 7.83
CA ARG A 231 -8.89 14.98 7.26
C ARG A 231 -9.53 15.36 5.93
N LEU A 232 -9.30 14.53 4.94
CA LEU A 232 -9.85 14.73 3.61
C LEU A 232 -11.28 14.18 3.54
N ASP A 233 -12.14 14.90 2.86
CA ASP A 233 -13.47 14.42 2.52
C ASP A 233 -13.41 13.56 1.26
N GLY A 234 -14.12 12.45 1.26
CA GLY A 234 -14.21 11.53 0.12
C GLY A 234 -14.93 12.17 -1.07
N ASN A 235 -14.71 11.62 -2.25
CA ASN A 235 -15.45 12.04 -3.45
C ASN A 235 -16.95 11.89 -3.25
N ALA A 236 -17.72 12.93 -3.58
CA ALA A 236 -19.16 13.00 -3.31
C ALA A 236 -19.94 11.85 -3.95
N ARG A 237 -19.59 11.45 -5.18
CA ARG A 237 -20.25 10.34 -5.88
C ARG A 237 -19.99 8.99 -5.21
N LEU A 238 -18.75 8.75 -4.75
CA LEU A 238 -18.43 7.54 -4.00
C LEU A 238 -19.08 7.54 -2.62
N ALA A 239 -19.13 8.70 -1.97
CA ALA A 239 -19.78 8.83 -0.67
C ALA A 239 -21.30 8.58 -0.73
N GLU A 240 -21.96 9.05 -1.79
CA GLU A 240 -23.38 8.78 -2.06
C GLU A 240 -23.65 7.28 -2.23
N LEU A 241 -22.81 6.56 -2.96
CA LEU A 241 -23.00 5.14 -3.27
C LEU A 241 -22.53 4.22 -2.14
N PHE A 242 -21.41 4.52 -1.52
CA PHE A 242 -20.67 3.58 -0.68
C PHE A 242 -20.42 4.09 0.75
N GLY A 243 -20.98 5.25 1.10
CA GLY A 243 -20.80 5.87 2.39
C GLY A 243 -19.57 6.81 2.44
N PRO A 244 -19.42 7.56 3.56
CA PRO A 244 -18.52 8.72 3.63
C PRO A 244 -17.04 8.36 3.78
N ARG A 245 -16.65 7.10 3.61
CA ARG A 245 -15.26 6.67 3.75
C ARG A 245 -14.41 7.16 2.59
N LEU A 246 -13.21 7.64 2.90
CA LEU A 246 -12.24 8.01 1.89
C LEU A 246 -11.71 6.74 1.20
N TRP A 247 -11.78 6.70 -0.12
CA TRP A 247 -11.15 5.68 -0.93
C TRP A 247 -9.84 6.19 -1.48
N SER A 248 -8.88 5.31 -1.64
CA SER A 248 -7.66 5.61 -2.37
C SER A 248 -7.40 4.59 -3.48
N VAL A 249 -6.60 5.00 -4.44
CA VAL A 249 -6.07 4.15 -5.49
C VAL A 249 -4.59 3.96 -5.27
N ARG A 250 -4.13 2.70 -5.24
CA ARG A 250 -2.71 2.37 -5.33
C ARG A 250 -2.34 2.16 -6.78
N ALA A 251 -1.50 3.02 -7.32
CA ALA A 251 -0.95 2.93 -8.66
C ALA A 251 0.47 2.38 -8.61
N LEU A 252 0.70 1.19 -9.18
CA LEU A 252 2.03 0.63 -9.41
C LEU A 252 2.60 1.23 -10.70
N ILE A 253 3.70 1.96 -10.58
CA ILE A 253 4.32 2.70 -11.69
C ILE A 253 5.72 2.17 -11.96
N LEU A 254 6.03 1.98 -13.23
CA LEU A 254 7.35 1.63 -13.74
C LEU A 254 7.94 2.86 -14.45
N VAL A 255 9.11 3.31 -13.99
CA VAL A 255 9.80 4.46 -14.56
C VAL A 255 10.88 3.95 -15.53
N GLY A 256 10.60 4.10 -16.80
CA GLY A 256 11.48 3.71 -17.90
C GLY A 256 12.11 4.91 -18.61
N PRO A 257 12.91 4.68 -19.68
CA PRO A 257 13.53 5.76 -20.46
C PRO A 257 12.53 6.71 -21.11
N SER A 258 11.32 6.23 -21.43
CA SER A 258 10.23 7.02 -22.01
C SER A 258 9.33 7.68 -20.96
N GLY A 259 9.73 7.65 -19.68
CA GLY A 259 8.99 8.18 -18.57
C GLY A 259 8.21 7.13 -17.76
N PRO A 260 7.44 7.57 -16.74
CA PRO A 260 6.63 6.72 -15.90
C PRO A 260 5.41 6.17 -16.63
N VAL A 261 5.10 4.89 -16.39
CA VAL A 261 3.91 4.21 -16.92
C VAL A 261 3.20 3.47 -15.78
N ILE A 262 1.89 3.64 -15.64
CA ILE A 262 1.11 2.86 -14.70
C ILE A 262 1.03 1.41 -15.22
N HIS A 263 1.47 0.48 -14.41
CA HIS A 263 1.48 -0.95 -14.73
C HIS A 263 0.23 -1.66 -14.20
N ARG A 264 -0.18 -1.34 -12.97
CA ARG A 264 -1.41 -1.84 -12.33
C ARG A 264 -2.00 -0.74 -11.45
N ALA A 265 -3.32 -0.78 -11.29
CA ALA A 265 -4.02 0.10 -10.36
C ALA A 265 -5.03 -0.70 -9.54
N VAL A 266 -5.16 -0.35 -8.27
CA VAL A 266 -6.02 -1.03 -7.30
C VAL A 266 -6.77 0.00 -6.47
N ALA A 267 -8.10 -0.11 -6.41
CA ALA A 267 -8.90 0.64 -5.45
C ALA A 267 -8.76 0.00 -4.06
N LYS A 268 -8.42 0.80 -3.07
CA LYS A 268 -8.42 0.43 -1.66
C LYS A 268 -9.73 0.94 -1.06
N ILE A 269 -10.54 0.01 -0.60
CA ILE A 269 -11.95 0.26 -0.25
C ILE A 269 -12.14 -0.04 1.22
N ALA A 270 -12.33 1.03 2.01
CA ALA A 270 -12.62 0.91 3.42
C ALA A 270 -14.09 0.54 3.64
N THR A 271 -14.35 -0.33 4.62
CA THR A 271 -15.69 -0.78 4.99
C THR A 271 -15.93 -0.65 6.49
N GLY A 272 -17.18 -0.62 6.90
CA GLY A 272 -17.59 -0.51 8.30
C GLY A 272 -17.00 0.72 8.97
N ASN A 273 -16.48 0.53 10.19
CA ASN A 273 -15.86 1.61 10.99
C ASN A 273 -14.35 1.66 10.88
N ASN A 274 -13.75 1.05 9.85
CA ASN A 274 -12.31 1.09 9.67
C ASN A 274 -11.80 2.54 9.49
N PRO A 275 -10.80 2.98 10.29
CA PRO A 275 -10.26 4.33 10.21
C PRO A 275 -9.36 4.56 8.99
N ALA A 276 -8.98 3.50 8.28
CA ALA A 276 -8.13 3.55 7.09
C ALA A 276 -8.51 2.44 6.10
N ASP A 277 -8.16 2.65 4.84
CA ASP A 277 -8.43 1.74 3.72
C ASP A 277 -7.41 0.60 3.55
N ASN A 278 -6.55 0.40 4.55
CA ASN A 278 -5.56 -0.68 4.52
C ASN A 278 -6.25 -2.04 4.42
N PHE A 279 -5.89 -2.81 3.39
CA PHE A 279 -6.51 -4.11 3.09
C PHE A 279 -6.41 -5.13 4.24
N TRP A 280 -5.36 -5.05 5.06
CA TRP A 280 -5.16 -5.95 6.19
C TRP A 280 -6.16 -5.76 7.34
N ARG A 281 -6.87 -4.64 7.35
CA ARG A 281 -7.97 -4.44 8.29
C ARG A 281 -9.18 -5.28 7.86
N GLN A 282 -9.71 -6.01 8.84
CA GLN A 282 -10.83 -6.92 8.59
C GLN A 282 -12.00 -6.18 7.93
N GLY A 283 -12.52 -6.76 6.85
CA GLY A 283 -13.64 -6.20 6.10
C GLY A 283 -13.25 -5.35 4.89
N ASN A 284 -12.09 -4.68 4.91
CA ASN A 284 -11.63 -3.89 3.77
C ASN A 284 -11.45 -4.73 2.52
N MET A 285 -11.60 -4.09 1.37
CA MET A 285 -11.59 -4.76 0.06
C MET A 285 -10.57 -4.13 -0.88
N LEU A 286 -10.22 -4.88 -1.93
CA LEU A 286 -9.42 -4.41 -3.06
C LEU A 286 -10.23 -4.53 -4.34
N GLY A 287 -10.24 -3.46 -5.14
CA GLY A 287 -10.82 -3.44 -6.48
C GLY A 287 -9.74 -3.41 -7.55
N ALA A 288 -9.76 -4.35 -8.48
CA ALA A 288 -8.93 -4.27 -9.69
C ALA A 288 -9.48 -3.19 -10.62
N ILE A 289 -8.62 -2.31 -11.09
CA ILE A 289 -9.00 -1.19 -11.97
C ILE A 289 -8.44 -1.43 -13.37
N GLU A 290 -9.29 -1.31 -14.38
CA GLU A 290 -8.89 -1.27 -15.78
C GLU A 290 -8.21 0.07 -16.09
N LEU A 291 -6.98 0.03 -16.59
CA LEU A 291 -6.17 1.24 -16.75
C LEU A 291 -6.71 2.21 -17.80
N GLU A 292 -7.34 1.71 -18.84
CA GLU A 292 -7.88 2.53 -19.93
C GLU A 292 -9.13 3.30 -19.52
N THR A 293 -10.00 2.66 -18.78
CA THR A 293 -11.34 3.17 -18.46
C THR A 293 -11.45 3.74 -17.05
N GLY A 294 -10.67 3.20 -16.10
CA GLY A 294 -10.85 3.43 -14.68
C GLY A 294 -11.99 2.60 -14.07
N LEU A 295 -12.47 1.58 -14.78
CA LEU A 295 -13.54 0.70 -14.33
C LEU A 295 -13.03 -0.28 -13.25
N ILE A 296 -13.78 -0.46 -12.18
CA ILE A 296 -13.55 -1.55 -11.23
C ILE A 296 -14.13 -2.83 -11.82
N SER A 297 -13.25 -3.73 -12.29
CA SER A 297 -13.65 -4.98 -12.97
C SER A 297 -13.81 -6.17 -12.01
N ARG A 298 -13.19 -6.10 -10.83
CA ARG A 298 -13.21 -7.18 -9.83
C ARG A 298 -12.96 -6.61 -8.43
N VAL A 299 -13.68 -7.12 -7.44
CA VAL A 299 -13.45 -6.75 -6.04
C VAL A 299 -13.26 -8.01 -5.19
N VAL A 300 -12.24 -7.97 -4.34
CA VAL A 300 -11.87 -9.10 -3.48
C VAL A 300 -11.72 -8.67 -2.03
N ARG A 301 -12.15 -9.55 -1.13
CA ARG A 301 -11.96 -9.47 0.32
C ARG A 301 -11.39 -10.78 0.84
N GLY A 302 -10.49 -10.71 1.81
CA GLY A 302 -9.83 -11.89 2.37
C GLY A 302 -8.81 -12.52 1.43
N THR A 303 -8.23 -13.64 1.83
CA THR A 303 -7.14 -14.33 1.15
C THR A 303 -7.29 -15.85 1.28
N GLY A 304 -6.66 -16.61 0.41
CA GLY A 304 -6.75 -18.07 0.45
C GLY A 304 -8.20 -18.55 0.40
N VAL A 305 -8.57 -19.52 1.26
CA VAL A 305 -9.94 -20.05 1.32
C VAL A 305 -10.98 -19.05 1.79
N GLU A 306 -10.55 -18.02 2.50
CA GLU A 306 -11.43 -16.94 2.97
C GLU A 306 -11.68 -15.88 1.90
N MET A 307 -10.95 -15.95 0.79
CA MET A 307 -11.15 -15.01 -0.32
C MET A 307 -12.57 -15.07 -0.86
N ARG A 308 -13.21 -13.92 -0.93
CA ARG A 308 -14.55 -13.75 -1.49
C ARG A 308 -14.52 -12.67 -2.57
N LEU A 309 -15.20 -12.94 -3.67
CA LEU A 309 -15.53 -11.92 -4.66
C LEU A 309 -16.77 -11.16 -4.17
N ASN A 310 -16.73 -9.86 -4.30
CA ASN A 310 -17.81 -8.99 -3.87
C ASN A 310 -18.29 -8.17 -5.08
N GLU A 311 -19.52 -8.38 -5.52
CA GLU A 311 -20.15 -7.58 -6.59
C GLU A 311 -20.75 -6.29 -6.04
N ALA A 312 -21.16 -6.32 -4.76
CA ALA A 312 -21.76 -5.18 -4.06
C ALA A 312 -20.96 -4.80 -2.80
N HIS A 313 -21.07 -3.53 -2.42
CA HIS A 313 -20.48 -3.01 -1.20
C HIS A 313 -21.21 -3.60 0.04
N PRO A 314 -20.49 -4.14 1.04
CA PRO A 314 -21.14 -4.85 2.14
C PRO A 314 -22.04 -3.97 3.01
N ASP A 315 -21.67 -2.69 3.19
CA ASP A 315 -22.39 -1.77 4.07
C ASP A 315 -23.63 -1.17 3.38
N THR A 316 -23.52 -0.81 2.10
CA THR A 316 -24.58 -0.08 1.37
C THR A 316 -25.36 -0.94 0.39
N ARG A 317 -24.87 -2.15 0.08
CA ARG A 317 -25.44 -3.07 -0.92
C ARG A 317 -25.42 -2.54 -2.36
N GLN A 318 -24.83 -1.38 -2.60
CA GLN A 318 -24.70 -0.83 -3.95
C GLN A 318 -23.70 -1.66 -4.79
N PRO A 319 -23.97 -1.86 -6.09
CA PRO A 319 -23.05 -2.52 -7.00
C PRO A 319 -21.71 -1.78 -7.03
N ILE A 320 -20.62 -2.51 -6.80
CA ILE A 320 -19.27 -1.94 -6.77
C ILE A 320 -18.45 -2.31 -8.01
N VAL A 321 -18.62 -3.53 -8.50
CA VAL A 321 -18.08 -3.95 -9.80
C VAL A 321 -18.85 -3.20 -10.89
N GLY A 322 -18.12 -2.68 -11.88
CA GLY A 322 -18.69 -1.78 -12.90
C GLY A 322 -18.67 -0.29 -12.51
N THR A 323 -18.24 0.05 -11.29
CA THR A 323 -18.08 1.46 -10.89
C THR A 323 -16.85 2.07 -11.56
N LEU A 324 -17.02 3.26 -12.15
CA LEU A 324 -15.91 4.07 -12.67
C LEU A 324 -15.27 4.87 -11.53
N ILE A 325 -13.95 4.83 -11.44
CA ILE A 325 -13.19 5.71 -10.54
C ILE A 325 -13.39 7.17 -10.97
N PRO A 326 -13.91 8.02 -10.08
CA PRO A 326 -14.09 9.43 -10.41
C PRO A 326 -12.78 10.10 -10.80
N GLN A 327 -12.85 10.99 -11.80
CA GLN A 327 -11.69 11.77 -12.26
C GLN A 327 -10.45 10.91 -12.62
N TRP A 328 -10.66 9.70 -13.16
CA TRP A 328 -9.59 8.74 -13.46
C TRP A 328 -8.42 9.33 -14.24
N LYS A 329 -8.71 10.11 -15.30
CA LYS A 329 -7.68 10.78 -16.11
C LYS A 329 -6.87 11.81 -15.31
N ALA A 330 -7.47 12.50 -14.36
CA ALA A 330 -6.77 13.44 -13.50
C ALA A 330 -5.88 12.70 -12.49
N LEU A 331 -6.39 11.61 -11.90
CA LEU A 331 -5.63 10.75 -10.99
C LEU A 331 -4.41 10.16 -11.68
N THR A 332 -4.57 9.59 -12.87
CA THR A 332 -3.45 8.96 -13.60
C THR A 332 -2.38 9.98 -13.99
N ARG A 333 -2.78 11.18 -14.47
CA ARG A 333 -1.83 12.26 -14.72
C ARG A 333 -1.09 12.69 -13.46
N LEU A 334 -1.79 12.86 -12.34
CA LEU A 334 -1.16 13.22 -11.07
C LEU A 334 -0.13 12.18 -10.62
N ALA A 335 -0.49 10.89 -10.68
CA ALA A 335 0.41 9.82 -10.27
C ALA A 335 1.65 9.73 -11.17
N VAL A 336 1.50 9.91 -12.47
CA VAL A 336 2.61 9.94 -13.44
C VAL A 336 3.51 11.15 -13.19
N SER A 337 2.96 12.36 -13.03
CA SER A 337 3.75 13.57 -12.74
C SER A 337 4.49 13.46 -11.41
N ALA A 338 3.87 12.85 -10.39
CA ALA A 338 4.55 12.61 -9.12
C ALA A 338 5.70 11.60 -9.26
N ALA A 339 5.54 10.59 -10.11
CA ALA A 339 6.58 9.59 -10.34
C ALA A 339 7.82 10.16 -11.03
N GLU A 340 7.67 11.18 -11.85
CA GLU A 340 8.79 11.89 -12.52
C GLU A 340 9.73 12.59 -11.53
N ILE A 341 9.21 12.98 -10.35
CA ILE A 341 10.00 13.68 -9.31
C ILE A 341 10.98 12.73 -8.61
N LEU A 342 10.76 11.42 -8.66
CA LEU A 342 11.54 10.41 -7.96
C LEU A 342 12.24 9.46 -8.94
N PRO A 343 13.14 9.94 -9.83
CA PRO A 343 13.75 9.12 -10.87
C PRO A 343 14.64 8.00 -10.33
N GLY A 344 15.15 8.12 -9.12
CA GLY A 344 15.91 7.08 -8.44
C GLY A 344 15.06 5.92 -7.91
N ILE A 345 13.74 6.04 -7.88
CA ILE A 345 12.83 4.94 -7.55
C ILE A 345 12.14 4.53 -8.85
N ARG A 346 12.65 3.51 -9.53
CA ARG A 346 12.12 3.11 -10.85
C ARG A 346 10.91 2.19 -10.78
N THR A 347 10.68 1.52 -9.64
CA THR A 347 9.44 0.81 -9.35
C THR A 347 8.78 1.49 -8.15
N GLN A 348 7.69 2.18 -8.39
CA GLN A 348 7.01 3.01 -7.39
C GLN A 348 5.57 2.54 -7.19
N SER A 349 5.03 2.67 -5.97
CA SER A 349 3.59 2.57 -5.73
C SER A 349 3.09 3.83 -5.03
N TRP A 350 2.15 4.50 -5.65
CA TRP A 350 1.54 5.74 -5.16
C TRP A 350 0.15 5.48 -4.62
N ASP A 351 -0.10 5.94 -3.41
CA ASP A 351 -1.45 5.99 -2.86
C ASP A 351 -2.03 7.38 -3.13
N VAL A 352 -3.12 7.42 -3.89
CA VAL A 352 -3.81 8.62 -4.32
C VAL A 352 -5.23 8.60 -3.80
N ALA A 353 -5.59 9.56 -2.95
CA ALA A 353 -6.94 9.71 -2.40
C ALA A 353 -7.92 10.24 -3.45
N LEU A 354 -9.15 9.74 -3.40
CA LEU A 354 -10.29 10.22 -4.19
C LEU A 354 -11.09 11.20 -3.34
N THR A 355 -10.77 12.49 -3.44
CA THR A 355 -11.39 13.53 -2.61
C THR A 355 -12.49 14.29 -3.33
N ALA A 356 -13.23 15.12 -2.60
CA ALA A 356 -14.26 16.00 -3.16
C ALA A 356 -13.67 16.97 -4.18
N ASP A 357 -12.46 17.50 -3.91
CA ASP A 357 -11.81 18.52 -4.72
C ASP A 357 -10.89 17.94 -5.81
N GLY A 358 -10.78 16.61 -5.90
CA GLY A 358 -9.94 15.92 -6.86
C GLY A 358 -8.96 14.94 -6.24
N PRO A 359 -8.07 14.34 -7.05
CA PRO A 359 -7.09 13.38 -6.56
C PRO A 359 -5.98 14.07 -5.75
N VAL A 360 -5.60 13.46 -4.62
CA VAL A 360 -4.58 13.96 -3.68
C VAL A 360 -3.58 12.88 -3.35
N LEU A 361 -2.28 13.16 -3.43
CA LEU A 361 -1.22 12.20 -3.10
C LEU A 361 -1.13 11.99 -1.58
N LEU A 362 -1.19 10.73 -1.14
CA LEU A 362 -1.10 10.37 0.28
C LEU A 362 0.30 9.94 0.69
N GLU A 363 0.92 9.08 -0.12
CA GLU A 363 2.28 8.55 0.09
C GLU A 363 2.82 7.88 -1.18
N VAL A 364 4.14 7.67 -1.19
CA VAL A 364 4.82 6.80 -2.15
C VAL A 364 5.50 5.65 -1.41
N ASN A 365 5.46 4.47 -2.02
CA ASN A 365 6.16 3.29 -1.54
C ASN A 365 7.23 2.89 -2.56
N TYR A 366 8.47 2.70 -2.11
CA TYR A 366 9.57 2.24 -2.97
C TYR A 366 9.38 0.75 -3.33
N GLY A 367 9.06 0.48 -4.57
CA GLY A 367 8.78 -0.85 -5.09
C GLY A 367 7.38 -1.38 -4.78
N GLY A 368 6.69 -0.77 -3.85
CA GLY A 368 5.32 -1.08 -3.47
C GLY A 368 5.11 -2.48 -2.90
N ASP A 369 3.91 -2.72 -2.48
CA ASP A 369 3.44 -4.05 -2.10
C ASP A 369 2.77 -4.71 -3.31
N LEU A 370 3.55 -5.49 -4.09
CA LEU A 370 3.05 -6.17 -5.30
C LEU A 370 1.90 -7.14 -5.01
N ASN A 371 1.76 -7.56 -3.74
CA ASN A 371 0.71 -8.48 -3.33
C ASN A 371 -0.69 -7.91 -3.59
N LEU A 372 -0.90 -6.62 -3.31
CA LEU A 372 -2.23 -6.01 -3.49
C LEU A 372 -2.65 -6.03 -4.95
N ALA A 373 -1.74 -5.70 -5.86
CA ALA A 373 -1.99 -5.75 -7.30
C ALA A 373 -2.29 -7.19 -7.75
N GLN A 374 -1.47 -8.16 -7.34
CA GLN A 374 -1.66 -9.55 -7.71
C GLN A 374 -2.98 -10.13 -7.16
N LEU A 375 -3.32 -9.79 -5.92
CA LEU A 375 -4.55 -10.27 -5.28
C LEU A 375 -5.80 -9.66 -5.92
N ALA A 376 -5.82 -8.34 -6.14
CA ALA A 376 -6.94 -7.65 -6.74
C ALA A 376 -7.23 -8.14 -8.16
N HIS A 377 -6.19 -8.21 -9.00
CA HIS A 377 -6.33 -8.63 -10.40
C HIS A 377 -6.40 -10.15 -10.60
N SER A 378 -6.11 -10.96 -9.55
CA SER A 378 -5.92 -12.43 -9.69
C SER A 378 -4.90 -12.77 -10.78
N ALA A 379 -3.89 -11.95 -10.94
CA ALA A 379 -2.87 -12.05 -11.97
C ALA A 379 -1.50 -11.65 -11.43
N GLY A 380 -0.47 -12.36 -11.84
CA GLY A 380 0.92 -12.01 -11.49
C GLY A 380 1.35 -10.71 -12.14
N VAL A 381 2.36 -10.06 -11.57
CA VAL A 381 2.92 -8.79 -12.09
C VAL A 381 4.10 -9.00 -13.05
N LEU A 382 4.71 -10.20 -13.10
CA LEU A 382 5.83 -10.53 -13.99
C LEU A 382 5.37 -10.83 -15.43
N ASP A 383 4.50 -9.98 -15.95
CA ASP A 383 4.17 -10.01 -17.38
C ASP A 383 5.36 -9.47 -18.22
N GLU A 384 5.21 -9.46 -19.52
CA GLU A 384 6.26 -9.02 -20.46
C GLU A 384 6.77 -7.61 -20.11
N ARG A 385 5.88 -6.65 -19.83
CA ARG A 385 6.24 -5.26 -19.50
C ARG A 385 7.07 -5.17 -18.22
N TYR A 386 6.68 -5.88 -17.18
CA TYR A 386 7.42 -5.86 -15.91
C TYR A 386 8.77 -6.58 -16.05
N THR A 387 8.80 -7.68 -16.78
CA THR A 387 10.04 -8.43 -17.07
C THR A 387 11.06 -7.59 -17.85
N GLU A 388 10.61 -6.87 -18.90
CA GLU A 388 11.46 -5.91 -19.61
C GLU A 388 11.95 -4.78 -18.70
N HIS A 389 11.08 -4.25 -17.83
CA HIS A 389 11.48 -3.24 -16.86
C HIS A 389 12.59 -3.75 -15.95
N LEU A 390 12.46 -4.96 -15.39
CA LEU A 390 13.50 -5.59 -14.57
C LEU A 390 14.80 -5.77 -15.34
N ALA A 391 14.74 -6.20 -16.58
CA ALA A 391 15.92 -6.35 -17.44
C ALA A 391 16.66 -5.01 -17.67
N ARG A 392 15.91 -3.93 -17.91
CA ARG A 392 16.46 -2.57 -18.03
C ARG A 392 17.06 -2.07 -16.70
N CYS A 393 16.54 -2.51 -15.59
CA CYS A 393 17.10 -2.27 -14.26
C CYS A 393 18.30 -3.18 -13.92
N SER A 394 18.78 -3.96 -14.90
CA SER A 394 19.86 -4.94 -14.71
C SER A 394 19.55 -6.04 -13.69
N TYR A 395 18.28 -6.28 -13.42
CA TYR A 395 17.87 -7.43 -12.63
C TYR A 395 17.94 -8.69 -13.47
N ARG A 396 18.81 -9.61 -13.06
CA ARG A 396 18.98 -10.90 -13.72
C ARG A 396 18.84 -12.01 -12.71
N SER A 397 17.70 -12.67 -12.70
CA SER A 397 17.57 -13.98 -12.04
C SER A 397 17.80 -15.07 -13.07
N ARG A 398 18.36 -16.21 -12.63
CA ARG A 398 18.54 -17.38 -13.49
C ARG A 398 17.22 -17.84 -14.13
N ALA A 399 16.13 -17.76 -13.38
CA ALA A 399 14.81 -18.15 -13.85
C ALA A 399 14.24 -17.19 -14.91
N LEU A 400 14.56 -15.89 -14.89
CA LEU A 400 14.19 -14.94 -15.96
C LEU A 400 14.99 -15.19 -17.20
N GLN A 401 16.30 -15.50 -17.09
CA GLN A 401 17.15 -15.84 -18.23
C GLN A 401 16.68 -17.15 -18.92
N GLU A 402 16.17 -18.09 -18.17
CA GLU A 402 15.59 -19.34 -18.70
C GLU A 402 14.24 -19.08 -19.39
N ALA A 403 13.39 -18.19 -18.85
CA ALA A 403 12.13 -17.79 -19.47
C ALA A 403 12.30 -17.04 -20.80
N GLU A 404 13.34 -16.21 -20.91
CA GLU A 404 13.70 -15.49 -22.13
C GLU A 404 14.20 -16.44 -23.25
N ARG A 405 14.68 -17.63 -22.90
CA ARG A 405 15.16 -18.66 -23.85
C ARG A 405 14.07 -19.57 -24.39
N GLU A 406 12.90 -19.60 -23.76
CA GLU A 406 11.74 -20.30 -24.32
C GLU A 406 11.15 -19.43 -25.44
N PRO A 407 11.07 -19.92 -26.71
CA PRO A 407 10.54 -19.12 -27.81
C PRO A 407 9.08 -18.79 -27.54
N SER A 408 8.75 -17.49 -27.54
CA SER A 408 7.40 -17.00 -27.37
C SER A 408 6.50 -17.62 -28.45
N ARG A 409 5.64 -18.54 -28.06
CA ARG A 409 4.51 -18.91 -28.89
C ARG A 409 3.61 -17.68 -29.01
N LYS A 410 3.73 -17.04 -30.17
CA LYS A 410 2.93 -15.92 -30.71
C LYS A 410 1.77 -15.48 -29.83
N SER A 411 1.98 -14.47 -29.02
CA SER A 411 0.90 -13.61 -28.56
C SER A 411 0.50 -12.69 -29.72
N ARG A 412 -0.79 -12.68 -30.07
CA ARG A 412 -1.34 -11.77 -31.06
C ARG A 412 -0.99 -10.32 -30.66
N PRO A 413 -0.55 -9.46 -31.59
CA PRO A 413 -0.31 -8.07 -31.30
C PRO A 413 -1.64 -7.40 -30.95
N VAL A 414 -1.74 -6.83 -29.74
CA VAL A 414 -2.76 -5.85 -29.43
C VAL A 414 -2.33 -4.57 -30.16
N ILE A 415 -2.96 -4.29 -31.27
CA ILE A 415 -2.78 -3.06 -32.03
C ILE A 415 -3.40 -1.93 -31.21
N SER A 416 -2.59 -1.16 -30.52
CA SER A 416 -3.01 0.14 -30.00
C SER A 416 -2.94 1.16 -31.14
N THR A 417 -4.06 1.36 -31.81
CA THR A 417 -4.21 2.53 -32.70
C THR A 417 -4.46 3.76 -31.85
N PHE A 418 -3.42 4.58 -31.65
CA PHE A 418 -3.64 5.98 -31.31
C PHE A 418 -4.02 6.73 -32.59
N PRO A 419 -5.08 7.49 -32.62
CA PRO A 419 -5.32 8.41 -33.71
C PRO A 419 -4.34 9.58 -33.56
N SER A 420 -3.43 9.70 -34.54
CA SER A 420 -2.67 10.91 -34.78
C SER A 420 -3.57 11.98 -35.39
N SER A 421 -3.33 13.20 -34.95
CA SER A 421 -3.75 14.48 -35.51
C SER A 421 -5.21 14.92 -35.37
N VAL A 422 -5.35 16.12 -34.80
CA VAL A 422 -6.03 17.21 -35.54
C VAL A 422 -5.46 18.53 -35.10
N ASN A 423 -5.16 19.36 -36.09
CA ASN A 423 -4.85 20.80 -36.18
C ASN A 423 -5.29 21.70 -35.02
#